data_d570cb2b1ed388c6657d51a63ba68d24
#
_entry.id   d570cb2b1ed388c6657d51a63ba68d24
#
_cell.length_a   1.000
_cell.length_b   1.000
_cell.length_c   1.000
_cell.angle_alpha   90.00
_cell.angle_beta   90.00
_cell.angle_gamma   90.00
#
_symmetry.space_group_name_H-M   'P 1'
#
loop_
_entity.id
_entity.type
_entity.pdbx_description
1 polymer ?
#
loop_
_entity_poly.entity_id
_entity_poly.type
_entity_poly.pdbx_seq_one_letter_code
_entity_poly.pdbx_strand_id
1 'polypeptide(L)'
;MKIQLFSTPNTATLVIALSLSCLVATTTETFAQPANKQPPSRGMSLSTNSSVKQLPARTKRFALIVGVDKYADTQITTLGGASNDARALAGALVQYAGFPADQVILLASTEPAERQPTRGNILRRLSNLAAVVPKDGLLLFAFASHGMERGGQAFLLPSDAQVSDDVTLLEQTAVNVAQIKDWVRKTGVKQVVLILDACRNDPAGRANVDNPLTPTYTRGFNFDVRNREVEAFATLYATAIGHRAFEYKEKKQGYFTWALVEGLRGAAANERGEVTLANLIKYLQDRVSKQVLIDLGPGKLQRPFAVVEGYKADDLVIAMTKPGQTMVINNNVTVNVSAPPSEAATDTSLSAKPTLEGTLWTGSGQYGEFTVEFLKEGKLRYTLLSNNRPVGGTWKQADDFVQIVIGSGYSTWQGNIEGSVIKGDGTNSEGEKWKWVLLPKSK
;
A
#
# COMPACT_ATOMS: atom_id res chain seq x y z
N MET A 1 -19.46 55.72 40.01
CA MET A 1 -19.12 56.17 41.38
C MET A 1 -18.06 55.22 41.93
N LYS A 2 -16.88 55.83 42.21
CA LYS A 2 -15.72 55.38 43.01
C LYS A 2 -14.96 54.12 42.60
N ILE A 3 -13.84 54.34 42.02
CA ILE A 3 -12.45 53.97 42.12
C ILE A 3 -12.02 53.60 43.56
N GLN A 4 -11.31 52.48 43.74
CA GLN A 4 -10.14 52.50 44.66
C GLN A 4 -9.10 51.44 44.26
N LEU A 5 -7.90 51.94 44.00
CA LEU A 5 -6.60 51.31 43.94
C LEU A 5 -6.06 51.08 45.37
N PHE A 6 -5.30 49.98 45.58
CA PHE A 6 -4.19 49.89 46.55
C PHE A 6 -3.29 48.77 46.03
N SER A 7 -2.09 49.05 45.52
CA SER A 7 -0.83 49.41 46.18
C SER A 7 -0.08 48.16 46.76
N THR A 8 1.06 47.90 46.12
CA THR A 8 2.14 46.97 46.51
C THR A 8 2.81 47.35 47.87
N PRO A 9 3.59 46.46 48.52
CA PRO A 9 5.01 46.76 48.51
C PRO A 9 5.98 45.56 48.41
N ASN A 10 7.14 45.89 47.87
CA ASN A 10 8.45 45.31 47.92
C ASN A 10 8.88 44.71 49.27
N THR A 11 9.67 43.64 49.23
CA THR A 11 10.91 43.44 50.04
C THR A 11 11.71 42.30 49.41
N ALA A 12 12.83 42.57 48.86
CA ALA A 12 14.19 42.57 49.42
C ALA A 12 14.91 41.19 49.43
N THR A 13 15.82 41.14 48.54
CA THR A 13 17.13 40.51 48.38
C THR A 13 17.67 39.75 49.63
N LEU A 14 18.11 38.51 49.40
CA LEU A 14 19.25 37.95 50.16
C LEU A 14 20.14 37.13 49.20
N VAL A 15 21.31 37.68 48.94
CA VAL A 15 22.45 37.04 48.27
C VAL A 15 23.20 36.27 49.36
N ILE A 16 23.38 34.96 49.19
CA ILE A 16 24.40 34.21 49.93
C ILE A 16 25.31 33.55 48.88
N ALA A 17 26.50 34.10 48.78
CA ALA A 17 27.62 33.50 48.11
C ALA A 17 28.24 32.43 49.04
N LEU A 18 28.28 31.18 48.60
CA LEU A 18 29.17 30.18 49.15
C LEU A 18 30.08 29.65 48.05
N SER A 19 31.31 30.06 48.12
CA SER A 19 32.43 29.48 47.41
C SER A 19 32.75 28.11 47.99
N LEU A 20 32.73 27.06 47.20
CA LEU A 20 33.39 25.82 47.58
C LEU A 20 34.08 25.24 46.33
N SER A 21 35.40 25.33 46.34
CA SER A 21 36.32 24.65 45.42
C SER A 21 36.20 23.15 45.62
N CYS A 22 36.02 22.40 44.56
CA CYS A 22 36.38 20.98 44.56
C CYS A 22 36.58 20.40 43.14
N LEU A 23 37.78 19.95 42.97
CA LEU A 23 38.25 18.80 42.18
C LEU A 23 37.61 18.56 40.79
N VAL A 24 38.42 18.83 39.76
CA VAL A 24 38.24 18.36 38.43
C VAL A 24 38.56 16.86 38.39
N ALA A 25 37.53 16.04 38.28
CA ALA A 25 37.65 14.66 37.85
C ALA A 25 37.21 14.64 36.35
N THR A 26 38.16 14.52 35.47
CA THR A 26 37.93 14.32 34.03
C THR A 26 37.39 12.92 33.80
N THR A 27 36.08 12.76 33.80
CA THR A 27 35.44 11.57 33.20
C THR A 27 35.24 11.88 31.71
N THR A 28 35.96 11.18 30.86
CA THR A 28 35.71 11.11 29.43
C THR A 28 34.37 10.38 29.21
N GLU A 29 33.30 11.14 29.15
CA GLU A 29 32.03 10.61 28.61
C GLU A 29 32.19 10.43 27.11
N THR A 30 32.27 9.17 26.72
CA THR A 30 32.12 8.76 25.30
C THR A 30 30.68 9.07 24.92
N PHE A 31 30.47 10.16 24.17
CA PHE A 31 29.21 10.43 23.53
C PHE A 31 28.95 9.30 22.52
N ALA A 32 28.14 8.32 22.91
CA ALA A 32 27.51 7.40 21.98
C ALA A 32 26.65 8.24 21.04
N GLN A 33 27.02 8.30 19.77
CA GLN A 33 26.14 8.85 18.72
C GLN A 33 24.78 8.17 18.80
N PRO A 34 23.68 8.93 18.76
CA PRO A 34 22.37 8.33 18.68
C PRO A 34 22.32 7.49 17.41
N ALA A 35 22.06 6.18 17.57
CA ALA A 35 21.85 5.27 16.47
C ALA A 35 20.81 5.90 15.52
N ASN A 36 21.26 6.17 14.31
CA ASN A 36 20.43 6.67 13.23
C ASN A 36 19.31 5.65 12.97
N LYS A 37 18.13 5.87 13.58
CA LYS A 37 16.94 5.08 13.30
C LYS A 37 16.55 5.40 11.86
N GLN A 38 17.04 4.60 10.93
CA GLN A 38 16.49 4.57 9.59
C GLN A 38 14.96 4.45 9.69
N PRO A 39 14.21 5.33 9.00
CA PRO A 39 12.77 5.15 8.92
C PRO A 39 12.51 3.77 8.30
N PRO A 40 11.48 3.03 8.78
CA PRO A 40 11.21 1.68 8.29
C PRO A 40 11.04 1.74 6.78
N SER A 41 11.77 0.88 6.09
CA SER A 41 11.67 0.72 4.63
C SER A 41 10.20 0.55 4.28
N ARG A 42 9.67 1.46 3.46
CA ARG A 42 8.27 1.49 3.01
C ARG A 42 8.05 0.40 1.97
N GLY A 43 8.07 -0.83 2.41
CA GLY A 43 7.88 -2.02 1.60
C GLY A 43 7.11 -3.07 2.39
N MET A 44 6.89 -4.19 1.76
CA MET A 44 6.30 -5.37 2.37
C MET A 44 7.12 -5.77 3.61
N SER A 45 6.50 -5.78 4.78
CA SER A 45 7.10 -6.31 6.00
C SER A 45 6.76 -7.81 6.08
N LEU A 46 7.72 -8.66 5.75
CA LEU A 46 7.59 -10.12 5.92
C LEU A 46 8.24 -10.53 7.25
N SER A 47 7.47 -11.15 8.12
CA SER A 47 8.04 -11.76 9.33
C SER A 47 8.81 -13.03 8.96
N THR A 48 10.05 -13.15 9.43
CA THR A 48 10.94 -14.29 9.16
C THR A 48 10.55 -15.57 9.90
N ASN A 49 9.61 -15.51 10.84
CA ASN A 49 9.14 -16.67 11.61
C ASN A 49 7.85 -17.30 11.08
N SER A 50 7.56 -17.12 9.79
CA SER A 50 6.35 -17.67 9.18
C SER A 50 6.39 -19.18 9.07
N SER A 51 5.37 -19.86 9.61
CA SER A 51 5.22 -21.31 9.57
C SER A 51 4.11 -21.79 8.64
N VAL A 52 3.12 -20.94 8.37
CA VAL A 52 1.93 -21.31 7.59
C VAL A 52 2.20 -21.19 6.10
N LYS A 53 2.16 -22.33 5.39
CA LYS A 53 2.46 -22.44 3.96
C LYS A 53 1.23 -22.68 3.08
N GLN A 54 0.10 -23.00 3.69
CA GLN A 54 -1.11 -23.38 2.98
C GLN A 54 -2.35 -22.71 3.60
N LEU A 55 -3.26 -22.32 2.72
CA LEU A 55 -4.59 -21.94 3.16
C LEU A 55 -5.35 -23.19 3.67
N PRO A 56 -6.30 -23.02 4.61
CA PRO A 56 -7.17 -24.11 5.04
C PRO A 56 -7.94 -24.75 3.86
N ALA A 57 -8.51 -25.91 4.09
CA ALA A 57 -9.39 -26.56 3.13
C ALA A 57 -10.48 -25.59 2.65
N ARG A 58 -10.92 -25.71 1.40
CA ARG A 58 -11.90 -24.79 0.80
C ARG A 58 -13.16 -24.62 1.66
N THR A 59 -13.67 -25.70 2.22
CA THR A 59 -14.85 -25.71 3.10
C THR A 59 -14.68 -24.95 4.42
N LYS A 60 -13.47 -24.50 4.74
CA LYS A 60 -13.13 -23.73 5.95
C LYS A 60 -12.75 -22.27 5.63
N ARG A 61 -13.04 -21.79 4.42
CA ARG A 61 -12.73 -20.42 3.97
C ARG A 61 -13.99 -19.57 3.95
N PHE A 62 -14.04 -18.54 4.76
CA PHE A 62 -15.16 -17.63 4.90
C PHE A 62 -14.73 -16.21 4.52
N ALA A 63 -15.64 -15.45 3.90
CA ALA A 63 -15.38 -14.06 3.55
C ALA A 63 -16.59 -13.17 3.87
N LEU A 64 -16.30 -11.97 4.41
CA LEU A 64 -17.23 -10.84 4.46
C LEU A 64 -16.62 -9.71 3.62
N ILE A 65 -17.36 -9.31 2.59
CA ILE A 65 -16.92 -8.29 1.64
C ILE A 65 -17.93 -7.16 1.67
N VAL A 66 -17.46 -5.95 1.91
CA VAL A 66 -18.27 -4.75 2.10
C VAL A 66 -17.86 -3.69 1.08
N GLY A 67 -18.84 -3.14 0.34
CA GLY A 67 -18.65 -2.03 -0.59
C GLY A 67 -19.65 -0.92 -0.37
N VAL A 68 -19.20 0.29 -0.04
CA VAL A 68 -20.05 1.43 0.30
C VAL A 68 -19.84 2.57 -0.69
N ASP A 69 -20.82 2.80 -1.59
CA ASP A 69 -20.81 3.93 -2.51
C ASP A 69 -21.62 5.11 -1.98
N LYS A 70 -22.73 4.81 -1.29
CA LYS A 70 -23.75 5.80 -0.89
C LYS A 70 -23.86 5.87 0.61
N TYR A 71 -24.00 7.07 1.10
CA TYR A 71 -24.12 7.39 2.52
C TYR A 71 -25.42 8.13 2.78
N ALA A 72 -26.03 7.85 3.95
CA ALA A 72 -27.23 8.58 4.40
C ALA A 72 -26.89 10.04 4.76
N ASP A 73 -25.69 10.27 5.28
CA ASP A 73 -25.18 11.61 5.56
C ASP A 73 -24.69 12.25 4.25
N THR A 74 -25.34 13.34 3.85
CA THR A 74 -25.03 14.09 2.62
C THR A 74 -23.70 14.83 2.68
N GLN A 75 -23.09 14.95 3.85
CA GLN A 75 -21.75 15.51 4.01
C GLN A 75 -20.67 14.52 3.54
N ILE A 76 -20.98 13.22 3.47
CA ILE A 76 -20.06 12.20 2.99
C ILE A 76 -20.17 12.09 1.48
N THR A 77 -19.07 12.35 0.79
CA THR A 77 -19.00 12.24 -0.68
C THR A 77 -19.29 10.80 -1.13
N THR A 78 -20.14 10.64 -2.12
CA THR A 78 -20.40 9.33 -2.72
C THR A 78 -19.18 8.81 -3.49
N LEU A 79 -19.01 7.48 -3.50
CA LEU A 79 -18.03 6.77 -4.31
C LEU A 79 -18.69 6.18 -5.55
N GLY A 80 -17.93 5.96 -6.62
CA GLY A 80 -18.45 5.45 -7.88
C GLY A 80 -18.18 3.97 -8.13
N GLY A 81 -17.37 3.31 -7.29
CA GLY A 81 -16.81 2.00 -7.59
C GLY A 81 -16.84 0.96 -6.47
N ALA A 82 -17.07 1.34 -5.22
CA ALA A 82 -16.89 0.45 -4.07
C ALA A 82 -17.82 -0.78 -4.07
N SER A 83 -19.08 -0.64 -4.49
CA SER A 83 -19.99 -1.80 -4.65
C SER A 83 -19.54 -2.73 -5.77
N ASN A 84 -18.99 -2.19 -6.85
CA ASN A 84 -18.46 -3.00 -7.96
C ASN A 84 -17.18 -3.72 -7.53
N ASP A 85 -16.32 -3.06 -6.76
CA ASP A 85 -15.13 -3.67 -6.15
C ASP A 85 -15.51 -4.86 -5.28
N ALA A 86 -16.44 -4.66 -4.36
CA ALA A 86 -16.89 -5.72 -3.48
C ALA A 86 -17.48 -6.91 -4.26
N ARG A 87 -18.29 -6.65 -5.28
CA ARG A 87 -18.87 -7.71 -6.12
C ARG A 87 -17.83 -8.44 -6.97
N ALA A 88 -16.90 -7.69 -7.58
CA ALA A 88 -15.84 -8.28 -8.40
C ALA A 88 -14.90 -9.15 -7.56
N LEU A 89 -14.54 -8.68 -6.37
CA LEU A 89 -13.72 -9.45 -5.43
C LEU A 89 -14.46 -10.71 -4.95
N ALA A 90 -15.75 -10.62 -4.59
CA ALA A 90 -16.54 -11.78 -4.20
C ALA A 90 -16.54 -12.84 -5.31
N GLY A 91 -16.79 -12.45 -6.55
CA GLY A 91 -16.71 -13.35 -7.71
C GLY A 91 -15.33 -13.98 -7.89
N ALA A 92 -14.26 -13.19 -7.75
CA ALA A 92 -12.89 -13.68 -7.90
C ALA A 92 -12.51 -14.70 -6.82
N LEU A 93 -12.93 -14.47 -5.57
CA LEU A 93 -12.68 -15.41 -4.47
C LEU A 93 -13.36 -16.77 -4.71
N VAL A 94 -14.59 -16.76 -5.21
CA VAL A 94 -15.31 -17.99 -5.55
C VAL A 94 -14.68 -18.72 -6.74
N GLN A 95 -14.37 -18.00 -7.80
CA GLN A 95 -13.91 -18.58 -9.04
C GLN A 95 -12.46 -19.06 -8.99
N TYR A 96 -11.57 -18.31 -8.35
CA TYR A 96 -10.12 -18.51 -8.45
C TYR A 96 -9.45 -18.86 -7.12
N ALA A 97 -9.96 -18.35 -5.98
CA ALA A 97 -9.36 -18.54 -4.67
C ALA A 97 -10.00 -19.67 -3.84
N GLY A 98 -10.98 -20.39 -4.41
CA GLY A 98 -11.58 -21.59 -3.82
C GLY A 98 -12.41 -21.35 -2.57
N PHE A 99 -13.03 -20.15 -2.46
CA PHE A 99 -14.05 -19.91 -1.42
C PHE A 99 -15.38 -20.50 -1.89
N PRO A 100 -16.11 -21.24 -1.05
CA PRO A 100 -17.48 -21.65 -1.35
C PRO A 100 -18.40 -20.44 -1.49
N ALA A 101 -19.30 -20.46 -2.47
CA ALA A 101 -20.17 -19.31 -2.76
C ALA A 101 -21.11 -18.96 -1.59
N ASP A 102 -21.57 -19.97 -0.83
CA ASP A 102 -22.41 -19.83 0.36
C ASP A 102 -21.63 -19.28 1.59
N GLN A 103 -20.31 -19.31 1.55
CA GLN A 103 -19.43 -18.79 2.60
C GLN A 103 -18.85 -17.39 2.25
N VAL A 104 -19.21 -16.82 1.10
CA VAL A 104 -18.84 -15.46 0.69
C VAL A 104 -20.03 -14.53 0.87
N ILE A 105 -19.99 -13.71 1.92
CA ILE A 105 -21.05 -12.76 2.28
C ILE A 105 -20.71 -11.42 1.64
N LEU A 106 -21.62 -10.93 0.77
CA LEU A 106 -21.51 -9.61 0.14
C LEU A 106 -22.50 -8.63 0.78
N LEU A 107 -21.98 -7.48 1.24
CA LEU A 107 -22.76 -6.30 1.60
C LEU A 107 -22.35 -5.15 0.69
N ALA A 108 -23.30 -4.55 -0.05
CA ALA A 108 -22.96 -3.45 -0.94
C ALA A 108 -24.14 -2.47 -1.09
N SER A 109 -23.84 -1.20 -1.39
CA SER A 109 -24.87 -0.15 -1.56
C SER A 109 -25.89 -0.43 -2.67
N THR A 110 -25.56 -1.34 -3.59
CA THR A 110 -26.41 -1.75 -4.70
C THR A 110 -27.20 -3.05 -4.43
N GLU A 111 -27.06 -3.62 -3.24
CA GLU A 111 -27.75 -4.84 -2.81
C GLU A 111 -29.08 -4.51 -2.13
N PRO A 112 -30.02 -5.48 -1.99
CA PRO A 112 -31.26 -5.31 -1.22
C PRO A 112 -31.03 -4.93 0.25
N ALA A 113 -32.06 -4.45 0.94
CA ALA A 113 -32.00 -3.88 2.28
C ALA A 113 -31.26 -4.78 3.30
N GLU A 114 -31.46 -6.10 3.23
CA GLU A 114 -30.86 -7.08 4.14
C GLU A 114 -29.34 -7.22 3.91
N ARG A 115 -28.87 -6.76 2.76
CA ARG A 115 -27.47 -6.79 2.32
C ARG A 115 -26.88 -5.39 2.10
N GLN A 116 -27.59 -4.34 2.54
CA GLN A 116 -27.02 -2.99 2.57
C GLN A 116 -25.86 -2.94 3.56
N PRO A 117 -24.78 -2.20 3.27
CA PRO A 117 -23.59 -2.12 4.09
C PRO A 117 -23.79 -1.13 5.26
N THR A 118 -24.90 -1.27 6.00
CA THR A 118 -25.14 -0.53 7.24
C THR A 118 -24.28 -1.08 8.37
N ARG A 119 -24.02 -0.24 9.38
CA ARG A 119 -23.29 -0.66 10.59
C ARG A 119 -23.93 -1.90 11.23
N GLY A 120 -25.26 -1.89 11.37
CA GLY A 120 -26.00 -3.00 11.93
C GLY A 120 -25.83 -4.30 11.13
N ASN A 121 -25.91 -4.25 9.80
CA ASN A 121 -25.69 -5.43 8.96
C ASN A 121 -24.26 -5.94 9.04
N ILE A 122 -23.26 -5.06 9.01
CA ILE A 122 -21.84 -5.44 9.11
C ILE A 122 -21.57 -6.16 10.44
N LEU A 123 -21.96 -5.56 11.56
CA LEU A 123 -21.74 -6.15 12.89
C LEU A 123 -22.51 -7.48 13.06
N ARG A 124 -23.73 -7.57 12.55
CA ARG A 124 -24.53 -8.82 12.57
C ARG A 124 -23.81 -9.93 11.78
N ARG A 125 -23.27 -9.62 10.59
CA ARG A 125 -22.53 -10.62 9.80
C ARG A 125 -21.24 -11.04 10.48
N LEU A 126 -20.48 -10.11 11.07
CA LEU A 126 -19.30 -10.44 11.86
C LEU A 126 -19.65 -11.33 13.07
N SER A 127 -20.75 -11.02 13.76
CA SER A 127 -21.24 -11.84 14.87
C SER A 127 -21.61 -13.27 14.42
N ASN A 128 -22.32 -13.39 13.29
CA ASN A 128 -22.69 -14.69 12.75
C ASN A 128 -21.45 -15.50 12.33
N LEU A 129 -20.47 -14.85 11.70
CA LEU A 129 -19.20 -15.49 11.34
C LEU A 129 -18.44 -15.98 12.56
N ALA A 130 -18.49 -15.26 13.67
CA ALA A 130 -17.86 -15.69 14.92
C ALA A 130 -18.43 -17.02 15.44
N ALA A 131 -19.66 -17.36 15.10
CA ALA A 131 -20.31 -18.62 15.49
C ALA A 131 -20.05 -19.79 14.54
N VAL A 132 -19.72 -19.52 13.25
CA VAL A 132 -19.67 -20.57 12.22
C VAL A 132 -18.27 -20.83 11.64
N VAL A 133 -17.36 -19.85 11.73
CA VAL A 133 -16.00 -20.01 11.20
C VAL A 133 -15.23 -21.00 12.10
N PRO A 134 -14.73 -22.13 11.56
CA PRO A 134 -13.95 -23.06 12.35
C PRO A 134 -12.60 -22.44 12.76
N LYS A 135 -12.11 -22.82 13.95
CA LYS A 135 -10.83 -22.27 14.46
C LYS A 135 -9.66 -22.52 13.53
N ASP A 136 -9.62 -23.66 12.85
CA ASP A 136 -8.61 -24.03 11.85
C ASP A 136 -8.97 -23.54 10.43
N GLY A 137 -9.85 -22.57 10.34
CA GLY A 137 -10.31 -21.96 9.10
C GLY A 137 -9.56 -20.67 8.72
N LEU A 138 -10.06 -20.05 7.68
CA LEU A 138 -9.64 -18.72 7.19
C LEU A 138 -10.85 -17.76 7.21
N LEU A 139 -10.65 -16.60 7.80
CA LEU A 139 -11.57 -15.47 7.67
C LEU A 139 -10.93 -14.38 6.80
N LEU A 140 -11.58 -14.06 5.67
CA LEU A 140 -11.26 -12.90 4.87
C LEU A 140 -12.29 -11.80 5.14
N PHE A 141 -11.80 -10.60 5.46
CA PHE A 141 -12.63 -9.40 5.57
C PHE A 141 -12.12 -8.35 4.58
N ALA A 142 -12.98 -7.90 3.68
CA ALA A 142 -12.67 -6.86 2.71
C ALA A 142 -13.61 -5.68 2.87
N PHE A 143 -13.05 -4.47 2.79
CA PHE A 143 -13.82 -3.23 2.94
C PHE A 143 -13.37 -2.19 1.90
N ALA A 144 -14.29 -1.83 1.02
CA ALA A 144 -14.12 -0.76 0.03
C ALA A 144 -15.10 0.38 0.38
N SER A 145 -14.58 1.50 0.88
CA SER A 145 -15.34 2.68 1.26
C SER A 145 -14.47 3.85 1.67
N HIS A 146 -15.06 4.88 2.28
CA HIS A 146 -14.30 5.85 3.05
C HIS A 146 -13.85 5.29 4.39
N GLY A 147 -12.64 5.69 4.79
CA GLY A 147 -12.12 5.51 6.14
C GLY A 147 -11.81 6.85 6.77
N MET A 148 -11.86 6.94 8.08
CA MET A 148 -11.55 8.16 8.82
C MET A 148 -10.75 7.85 10.07
N GLU A 149 -9.89 8.79 10.45
CA GLU A 149 -9.25 8.78 11.77
C GLU A 149 -9.68 10.01 12.55
N ARG A 150 -10.14 9.80 13.78
CA ARG A 150 -10.50 10.88 14.69
C ARG A 150 -10.26 10.47 16.15
N GLY A 151 -9.77 11.38 16.97
CA GLY A 151 -9.47 11.07 18.38
C GLY A 151 -8.47 9.93 18.56
N GLY A 152 -7.54 9.73 17.63
CA GLY A 152 -6.58 8.61 17.67
C GLY A 152 -7.20 7.24 17.37
N GLN A 153 -8.46 7.19 16.92
CA GLN A 153 -9.17 5.97 16.54
C GLN A 153 -9.39 5.93 15.03
N ALA A 154 -9.37 4.73 14.46
CA ALA A 154 -9.62 4.49 13.04
C ALA A 154 -11.02 3.91 12.83
N PHE A 155 -11.73 4.44 11.86
CA PHE A 155 -13.11 4.08 11.54
C PHE A 155 -13.25 3.73 10.06
N LEU A 156 -14.07 2.72 9.77
CA LEU A 156 -14.63 2.43 8.47
C LEU A 156 -16.05 2.99 8.42
N LEU A 157 -16.40 3.68 7.33
CA LEU A 157 -17.70 4.35 7.22
C LEU A 157 -18.71 3.45 6.51
N PRO A 158 -19.71 2.88 7.23
CA PRO A 158 -20.83 2.20 6.63
C PRO A 158 -21.80 3.20 5.98
N SER A 159 -22.83 2.71 5.27
CA SER A 159 -23.78 3.55 4.54
C SER A 159 -24.62 4.47 5.44
N ASP A 160 -24.77 4.13 6.71
CA ASP A 160 -25.50 4.89 7.75
C ASP A 160 -24.57 5.67 8.69
N ALA A 161 -23.27 5.79 8.35
CA ALA A 161 -22.34 6.62 9.10
C ALA A 161 -22.75 8.09 9.07
N GLN A 162 -22.52 8.78 10.19
CA GLN A 162 -22.72 10.23 10.34
C GLN A 162 -21.40 10.86 10.78
N VAL A 163 -21.02 11.95 10.13
CA VAL A 163 -19.78 12.67 10.37
C VAL A 163 -20.06 14.00 11.06
N SER A 164 -19.41 14.21 12.20
CA SER A 164 -19.40 15.50 12.90
C SER A 164 -18.01 15.78 13.46
N ASP A 165 -17.82 16.96 14.04
CA ASP A 165 -16.57 17.28 14.74
C ASP A 165 -16.43 16.48 16.05
N ASP A 166 -17.53 15.96 16.58
CA ASP A 166 -17.54 15.10 17.76
C ASP A 166 -17.26 13.64 17.39
N VAL A 167 -16.23 13.04 18.02
CA VAL A 167 -15.86 11.64 17.84
C VAL A 167 -16.96 10.68 18.30
N THR A 168 -17.79 11.10 19.27
CA THR A 168 -18.86 10.26 19.85
C THR A 168 -19.87 9.81 18.80
N LEU A 169 -20.21 10.69 17.87
CA LEU A 169 -21.14 10.34 16.80
C LEU A 169 -20.53 9.30 15.85
N LEU A 170 -19.25 9.40 15.53
CA LEU A 170 -18.53 8.38 14.76
C LEU A 170 -18.47 7.04 15.49
N GLU A 171 -18.23 7.03 16.81
CA GLU A 171 -18.23 5.81 17.62
C GLU A 171 -19.58 5.08 17.60
N GLN A 172 -20.67 5.83 17.50
CA GLN A 172 -22.02 5.30 17.45
C GLN A 172 -22.43 4.82 16.05
N THR A 173 -21.98 5.46 14.99
CA THR A 173 -22.49 5.25 13.63
C THR A 173 -21.48 4.60 12.70
N ALA A 174 -20.18 4.77 12.90
CA ALA A 174 -19.12 4.13 12.13
C ALA A 174 -18.71 2.78 12.73
N VAL A 175 -17.94 2.01 11.98
CA VAL A 175 -17.33 0.75 12.44
C VAL A 175 -15.91 1.03 12.88
N ASN A 176 -15.66 1.00 14.18
CA ASN A 176 -14.31 1.15 14.72
C ASN A 176 -13.45 -0.07 14.36
N VAL A 177 -12.24 0.18 13.89
CA VAL A 177 -11.29 -0.87 13.50
C VAL A 177 -10.97 -1.82 14.65
N ALA A 178 -10.87 -1.30 15.88
CA ALA A 178 -10.65 -2.14 17.05
C ALA A 178 -11.81 -3.13 17.27
N GLN A 179 -13.06 -2.73 16.99
CA GLN A 179 -14.22 -3.63 17.07
C GLN A 179 -14.12 -4.78 16.04
N ILE A 180 -13.66 -4.51 14.82
CA ILE A 180 -13.43 -5.56 13.81
C ILE A 180 -12.43 -6.57 14.35
N LYS A 181 -11.31 -6.08 14.88
CA LYS A 181 -10.27 -6.92 15.47
C LYS A 181 -10.81 -7.78 16.60
N ASP A 182 -11.62 -7.22 17.48
CA ASP A 182 -12.24 -7.97 18.59
C ASP A 182 -13.23 -9.03 18.09
N TRP A 183 -13.98 -8.76 17.02
CA TRP A 183 -14.83 -9.78 16.40
C TRP A 183 -14.01 -10.90 15.77
N VAL A 184 -12.94 -10.58 15.06
CA VAL A 184 -12.03 -11.59 14.51
C VAL A 184 -11.45 -12.47 15.63
N ARG A 185 -10.99 -11.87 16.73
CA ARG A 185 -10.51 -12.62 17.91
C ARG A 185 -11.58 -13.55 18.50
N LYS A 186 -12.83 -13.08 18.59
CA LYS A 186 -13.95 -13.90 19.09
C LYS A 186 -14.21 -15.15 18.22
N THR A 187 -13.91 -15.12 16.93
CA THR A 187 -14.00 -16.34 16.09
C THR A 187 -13.02 -17.41 16.53
N GLY A 188 -11.90 -17.01 17.13
CA GLY A 188 -10.76 -17.89 17.43
C GLY A 188 -10.10 -18.46 16.18
N VAL A 189 -10.39 -17.90 14.99
CA VAL A 189 -9.84 -18.33 13.71
C VAL A 189 -8.33 -18.10 13.68
N LYS A 190 -7.59 -19.05 13.13
CA LYS A 190 -6.14 -19.04 13.14
C LYS A 190 -5.53 -18.25 11.96
N GLN A 191 -6.23 -18.18 10.85
CA GLN A 191 -5.77 -17.47 9.66
C GLN A 191 -6.70 -16.34 9.27
N VAL A 192 -6.13 -15.15 9.04
CA VAL A 192 -6.88 -13.93 8.72
C VAL A 192 -6.28 -13.25 7.50
N VAL A 193 -7.16 -12.80 6.58
CA VAL A 193 -6.78 -11.92 5.48
C VAL A 193 -7.69 -10.69 5.51
N LEU A 194 -7.09 -9.52 5.56
CA LEU A 194 -7.79 -8.24 5.46
C LEU A 194 -7.44 -7.56 4.15
N ILE A 195 -8.45 -6.99 3.49
CA ILE A 195 -8.30 -6.24 2.24
C ILE A 195 -8.98 -4.88 2.43
N LEU A 196 -8.19 -3.82 2.43
CA LEU A 196 -8.64 -2.49 2.80
C LEU A 196 -8.44 -1.52 1.62
N ASP A 197 -9.50 -1.37 0.84
CA ASP A 197 -9.60 -0.35 -0.22
C ASP A 197 -10.39 0.86 0.31
N ALA A 198 -9.88 1.44 1.38
CA ALA A 198 -10.48 2.61 2.00
C ALA A 198 -9.76 3.86 1.51
N CYS A 199 -10.41 4.59 0.59
CA CYS A 199 -9.98 5.94 0.22
C CYS A 199 -10.14 6.86 1.43
N ARG A 200 -9.14 7.69 1.67
CA ARG A 200 -9.20 8.71 2.69
C ARG A 200 -9.27 10.08 2.04
N ASN A 201 -10.46 10.42 1.62
CA ASN A 201 -10.84 11.82 1.51
C ASN A 201 -11.47 12.20 2.84
N ASP A 202 -11.31 13.43 3.30
CA ASP A 202 -12.23 13.96 4.30
C ASP A 202 -13.64 13.82 3.70
N PRO A 203 -14.49 12.92 4.22
CA PRO A 203 -15.78 12.67 3.64
C PRO A 203 -16.67 13.91 3.69
N ALA A 204 -16.38 14.87 4.58
CA ALA A 204 -17.16 16.10 4.77
C ALA A 204 -16.91 17.17 3.69
N GLY A 205 -16.35 16.82 2.53
CA GLY A 205 -16.26 17.73 1.38
C GLY A 205 -15.46 19.02 1.62
N ARG A 206 -14.67 19.09 2.70
CA ARG A 206 -13.65 20.13 2.87
C ARG A 206 -12.52 19.83 1.89
N ALA A 207 -12.74 20.24 0.66
CA ALA A 207 -12.17 19.76 -0.60
C ALA A 207 -10.63 19.85 -0.75
N ASN A 208 -9.90 20.25 0.27
CA ASN A 208 -8.45 20.47 0.21
C ASN A 208 -7.65 19.81 1.34
N VAL A 209 -8.27 19.00 2.19
CA VAL A 209 -7.51 18.25 3.19
C VAL A 209 -7.22 16.86 2.63
N ASP A 210 -6.04 16.70 2.05
CA ASP A 210 -5.48 15.38 1.77
C ASP A 210 -5.40 14.63 3.09
N ASN A 211 -6.25 13.63 3.27
CA ASN A 211 -6.23 12.75 4.43
C ASN A 211 -5.55 11.43 4.03
N PRO A 212 -4.22 11.37 4.10
CA PRO A 212 -3.46 10.20 3.68
C PRO A 212 -3.59 9.07 4.70
N LEU A 213 -3.31 7.84 4.28
CA LEU A 213 -3.26 6.67 5.15
C LEU A 213 -2.26 6.92 6.31
N THR A 214 -2.71 6.76 7.55
CA THR A 214 -1.89 7.03 8.73
C THR A 214 -1.31 5.74 9.35
N PRO A 215 -0.21 5.87 10.12
CA PRO A 215 0.32 4.74 10.89
C PRO A 215 -0.66 4.21 11.93
N THR A 216 -1.48 5.05 12.53
CA THR A 216 -2.48 4.66 13.54
C THR A 216 -3.52 3.71 12.95
N TYR A 217 -4.03 4.05 11.77
CA TYR A 217 -4.98 3.21 11.08
C TYR A 217 -4.40 1.84 10.71
N THR A 218 -3.20 1.83 10.15
CA THR A 218 -2.56 0.57 9.77
C THR A 218 -2.26 -0.32 10.96
N ARG A 219 -1.83 0.25 12.09
CA ARG A 219 -1.62 -0.50 13.33
C ARG A 219 -2.91 -1.08 13.91
N GLY A 220 -4.05 -0.40 13.71
CA GLY A 220 -5.35 -0.90 14.16
C GLY A 220 -5.73 -2.27 13.59
N PHE A 221 -5.24 -2.60 12.40
CA PHE A 221 -5.53 -3.88 11.73
C PHE A 221 -4.44 -4.96 11.90
N ASN A 222 -3.38 -4.72 12.68
CA ASN A 222 -2.37 -5.74 12.94
C ASN A 222 -2.80 -6.65 14.09
N PHE A 223 -2.62 -7.95 13.91
CA PHE A 223 -2.82 -8.96 14.96
C PHE A 223 -1.50 -9.32 15.63
N ASP A 224 -1.57 -9.82 16.85
CA ASP A 224 -0.39 -10.28 17.56
C ASP A 224 -0.22 -11.80 17.37
N VAL A 225 0.61 -12.17 16.41
CA VAL A 225 0.97 -13.57 16.14
C VAL A 225 1.80 -14.17 17.28
N ARG A 226 2.62 -13.36 17.96
CA ARG A 226 3.48 -13.83 19.05
C ARG A 226 2.66 -14.22 20.28
N ASN A 227 1.61 -13.47 20.59
CA ASN A 227 0.67 -13.76 21.67
C ASN A 227 -0.46 -14.71 21.22
N ARG A 228 -0.35 -15.31 20.02
CA ARG A 228 -1.29 -16.29 19.48
C ARG A 228 -2.73 -15.78 19.33
N GLU A 229 -2.91 -14.46 19.09
CA GLU A 229 -4.22 -13.94 18.69
C GLU A 229 -4.69 -14.63 17.41
N VAL A 230 -3.78 -14.82 16.45
CA VAL A 230 -3.91 -15.63 15.24
C VAL A 230 -2.59 -16.36 14.97
N GLU A 231 -2.59 -17.40 14.15
CA GLU A 231 -1.35 -18.07 13.70
C GLU A 231 -0.70 -17.29 12.54
N ALA A 232 -1.52 -16.73 11.65
CA ALA A 232 -1.05 -15.95 10.53
C ALA A 232 -2.09 -14.92 10.08
N PHE A 233 -1.60 -13.75 9.66
CA PHE A 233 -2.46 -12.77 9.00
C PHE A 233 -1.76 -12.08 7.83
N ALA A 234 -2.56 -11.58 6.89
CA ALA A 234 -2.14 -10.68 5.84
C ALA A 234 -3.14 -9.52 5.75
N THR A 235 -2.66 -8.30 5.84
CA THR A 235 -3.47 -7.11 5.59
C THR A 235 -2.94 -6.40 4.35
N LEU A 236 -3.75 -6.33 3.31
CA LEU A 236 -3.45 -5.65 2.05
C LEU A 236 -4.12 -4.29 2.05
N TYR A 237 -3.35 -3.24 1.82
CA TYR A 237 -3.80 -1.86 1.78
C TYR A 237 -3.72 -1.32 0.37
N ALA A 238 -4.76 -0.62 -0.07
CA ALA A 238 -4.83 -0.05 -1.41
C ALA A 238 -3.76 1.01 -1.69
N THR A 239 -3.21 1.64 -0.65
CA THR A 239 -2.17 2.65 -0.80
C THR A 239 -1.23 2.69 0.40
N ALA A 240 -0.03 3.25 0.21
CA ALA A 240 0.96 3.43 1.28
C ALA A 240 0.57 4.56 2.24
N ILE A 241 1.15 4.52 3.45
CA ILE A 241 1.04 5.60 4.44
C ILE A 241 1.48 6.92 3.81
N GLY A 242 0.71 7.97 4.01
CA GLY A 242 0.95 9.29 3.42
C GLY A 242 0.43 9.45 1.99
N HIS A 243 -0.26 8.45 1.44
CA HIS A 243 -0.84 8.48 0.10
C HIS A 243 -2.33 8.15 0.13
N ARG A 244 -3.01 8.41 -1.00
CA ARG A 244 -4.44 8.12 -1.20
C ARG A 244 -4.62 7.05 -2.25
N ALA A 245 -5.73 6.32 -2.18
CA ALA A 245 -6.23 5.46 -3.24
C ALA A 245 -7.10 6.27 -4.22
N PHE A 246 -7.13 5.85 -5.47
CA PHE A 246 -7.89 6.52 -6.54
C PHE A 246 -8.93 5.59 -7.14
N GLU A 247 -10.04 6.17 -7.61
CA GLU A 247 -11.04 5.46 -8.39
C GLU A 247 -10.62 5.35 -9.86
N TYR A 248 -10.76 4.17 -10.43
CA TYR A 248 -10.62 3.89 -11.83
C TYR A 248 -11.97 4.09 -12.52
N LYS A 249 -12.28 5.35 -12.86
CA LYS A 249 -13.60 5.77 -13.35
C LYS A 249 -14.11 4.96 -14.54
N GLU A 250 -13.23 4.67 -15.51
CA GLU A 250 -13.58 3.89 -16.72
C GLU A 250 -14.03 2.46 -16.39
N LYS A 251 -13.47 1.86 -15.34
CA LYS A 251 -13.84 0.52 -14.85
C LYS A 251 -14.92 0.55 -13.80
N LYS A 252 -15.29 1.74 -13.29
CA LYS A 252 -16.19 1.90 -12.14
C LYS A 252 -15.74 1.07 -10.94
N GLN A 253 -14.45 1.11 -10.65
CA GLN A 253 -13.77 0.37 -9.58
C GLN A 253 -12.66 1.23 -8.97
N GLY A 254 -12.06 0.78 -7.85
CA GLY A 254 -10.76 1.28 -7.40
C GLY A 254 -9.62 0.65 -8.21
N TYR A 255 -8.55 1.39 -8.46
CA TYR A 255 -7.35 0.83 -9.12
C TYR A 255 -6.80 -0.40 -8.40
N PHE A 256 -6.85 -0.38 -7.08
CA PHE A 256 -6.34 -1.48 -6.28
C PHE A 256 -7.18 -2.75 -6.42
N THR A 257 -8.50 -2.66 -6.20
CA THR A 257 -9.37 -3.83 -6.29
C THR A 257 -9.47 -4.36 -7.72
N TRP A 258 -9.48 -3.48 -8.72
CA TRP A 258 -9.37 -3.90 -10.12
C TRP A 258 -8.11 -4.76 -10.36
N ALA A 259 -6.92 -4.29 -9.95
CA ALA A 259 -5.68 -5.03 -10.09
C ALA A 259 -5.67 -6.32 -9.25
N LEU A 260 -6.26 -6.29 -8.03
CA LEU A 260 -6.38 -7.46 -7.17
C LEU A 260 -7.17 -8.58 -7.85
N VAL A 261 -8.31 -8.25 -8.45
CA VAL A 261 -9.14 -9.19 -9.19
C VAL A 261 -8.40 -9.75 -10.42
N GLU A 262 -7.68 -8.91 -11.17
CA GLU A 262 -6.84 -9.38 -12.28
C GLU A 262 -5.72 -10.31 -11.80
N GLY A 263 -5.07 -9.96 -10.69
CA GLY A 263 -4.03 -10.78 -10.07
C GLY A 263 -4.55 -12.16 -9.65
N LEU A 264 -5.69 -12.21 -8.96
CA LEU A 264 -6.34 -13.46 -8.54
C LEU A 264 -6.80 -14.31 -9.74
N ARG A 265 -7.22 -13.66 -10.84
CA ARG A 265 -7.59 -14.33 -12.09
C ARG A 265 -6.41 -15.01 -12.78
N GLY A 266 -5.18 -14.62 -12.43
CA GLY A 266 -3.95 -15.24 -12.92
C GLY A 266 -2.90 -14.27 -13.45
N ALA A 267 -3.17 -12.95 -13.53
CA ALA A 267 -2.14 -11.99 -13.95
C ALA A 267 -0.92 -11.95 -13.02
N ALA A 268 -1.06 -12.42 -11.78
CA ALA A 268 0.02 -12.58 -10.80
C ALA A 268 0.54 -14.03 -10.70
N ALA A 269 0.13 -14.93 -11.60
CA ALA A 269 0.53 -16.34 -11.54
C ALA A 269 2.00 -16.52 -11.92
N ASN A 270 2.64 -17.51 -11.29
CA ASN A 270 3.94 -18.01 -11.70
C ASN A 270 3.79 -18.98 -12.91
N GLU A 271 4.91 -19.52 -13.38
CA GLU A 271 4.95 -20.47 -14.50
C GLU A 271 4.11 -21.75 -14.28
N ARG A 272 3.82 -22.10 -13.01
CA ARG A 272 2.97 -23.24 -12.65
C ARG A 272 1.49 -22.89 -12.59
N GLY A 273 1.12 -21.65 -12.92
CA GLY A 273 -0.27 -21.16 -12.82
C GLY A 273 -0.71 -20.87 -11.37
N GLU A 274 0.22 -20.80 -10.43
CA GLU A 274 -0.05 -20.52 -9.02
C GLU A 274 0.07 -19.01 -8.73
N VAL A 275 -0.93 -18.43 -8.12
CA VAL A 275 -0.87 -17.09 -7.58
C VAL A 275 -0.49 -17.20 -6.10
N THR A 276 0.78 -16.99 -5.78
CA THR A 276 1.23 -16.92 -4.39
C THR A 276 0.94 -15.56 -3.79
N LEU A 277 0.88 -15.48 -2.46
CA LEU A 277 0.66 -14.20 -1.76
C LEU A 277 1.77 -13.19 -2.11
N ALA A 278 3.02 -13.63 -2.16
CA ALA A 278 4.15 -12.76 -2.53
C ALA A 278 4.02 -12.22 -3.96
N ASN A 279 3.72 -13.10 -4.94
CA ASN A 279 3.54 -12.69 -6.33
C ASN A 279 2.36 -11.72 -6.48
N LEU A 280 1.25 -11.96 -5.77
CA LEU A 280 0.11 -11.04 -5.80
C LEU A 280 0.49 -9.66 -5.25
N ILE A 281 1.18 -9.60 -4.11
CA ILE A 281 1.62 -8.33 -3.52
C ILE A 281 2.53 -7.57 -4.49
N LYS A 282 3.52 -8.26 -5.07
CA LYS A 282 4.41 -7.67 -6.08
C LYS A 282 3.64 -7.15 -7.28
N TYR A 283 2.75 -7.97 -7.83
CA TYR A 283 1.89 -7.57 -8.95
C TYR A 283 1.06 -6.33 -8.64
N LEU A 284 0.43 -6.25 -7.45
CA LEU A 284 -0.36 -5.09 -7.04
C LEU A 284 0.49 -3.82 -6.96
N GLN A 285 1.68 -3.91 -6.38
CA GLN A 285 2.60 -2.77 -6.26
C GLN A 285 3.00 -2.21 -7.62
N ASP A 286 3.32 -3.07 -8.56
CA ASP A 286 3.75 -2.69 -9.91
C ASP A 286 2.56 -2.21 -10.75
N ARG A 287 1.47 -2.98 -10.79
CA ARG A 287 0.33 -2.74 -11.67
C ARG A 287 -0.44 -1.49 -11.31
N VAL A 288 -0.75 -1.31 -10.02
CA VAL A 288 -1.52 -0.15 -9.55
C VAL A 288 -0.71 1.13 -9.73
N SER A 289 0.55 1.14 -9.29
CA SER A 289 1.40 2.34 -9.40
C SER A 289 1.58 2.77 -10.85
N LYS A 290 1.80 1.81 -11.75
CA LYS A 290 1.97 2.07 -13.19
C LYS A 290 0.67 2.59 -13.81
N GLN A 291 -0.47 1.96 -13.53
CA GLN A 291 -1.74 2.34 -14.13
C GLN A 291 -2.20 3.72 -13.67
N VAL A 292 -2.08 4.02 -12.37
CA VAL A 292 -2.40 5.35 -11.82
C VAL A 292 -1.52 6.44 -12.47
N LEU A 293 -0.23 6.17 -12.66
CA LEU A 293 0.65 7.12 -13.33
C LEU A 293 0.24 7.36 -14.79
N ILE A 294 -0.14 6.31 -15.51
CA ILE A 294 -0.57 6.40 -16.92
C ILE A 294 -1.87 7.22 -17.04
N ASP A 295 -2.86 6.92 -16.22
CA ASP A 295 -4.21 7.45 -16.38
C ASP A 295 -4.38 8.83 -15.73
N LEU A 296 -3.70 9.09 -14.60
CA LEU A 296 -3.87 10.32 -13.82
C LEU A 296 -2.68 11.28 -13.91
N GLY A 297 -1.60 10.85 -14.55
CA GLY A 297 -0.41 11.66 -14.82
C GLY A 297 0.56 11.78 -13.65
N PRO A 298 1.68 12.49 -13.85
CA PRO A 298 2.71 12.70 -12.86
C PRO A 298 2.16 13.46 -11.65
N GLY A 299 2.61 13.07 -10.45
CA GLY A 299 2.16 13.63 -9.18
C GLY A 299 0.99 12.88 -8.52
N LYS A 300 0.36 11.94 -9.23
CA LYS A 300 -0.60 11.01 -8.65
C LYS A 300 0.10 9.69 -8.37
N LEU A 301 0.16 9.32 -7.10
CA LEU A 301 0.88 8.14 -6.66
C LEU A 301 0.00 7.28 -5.77
N GLN A 302 -0.22 6.05 -6.20
CA GLN A 302 -0.87 5.02 -5.37
C GLN A 302 0.06 3.82 -5.30
N ARG A 303 0.48 3.46 -4.08
CA ARG A 303 1.40 2.35 -3.84
C ARG A 303 0.76 1.39 -2.85
N PRO A 304 0.15 0.31 -3.30
CA PRO A 304 -0.31 -0.76 -2.42
C PRO A 304 0.83 -1.31 -1.59
N PHE A 305 0.50 -1.72 -0.36
CA PHE A 305 1.45 -2.45 0.46
C PHE A 305 0.72 -3.50 1.29
N ALA A 306 1.47 -4.42 1.89
CA ALA A 306 0.90 -5.43 2.75
C ALA A 306 1.72 -5.56 4.05
N VAL A 307 1.02 -5.94 5.12
CA VAL A 307 1.61 -6.43 6.36
C VAL A 307 1.29 -7.91 6.45
N VAL A 308 2.31 -8.75 6.51
CA VAL A 308 2.16 -10.21 6.50
C VAL A 308 2.95 -10.78 7.67
N GLU A 309 2.28 -11.50 8.55
CA GLU A 309 2.91 -12.21 9.65
C GLU A 309 2.36 -13.64 9.75
N GLY A 310 3.20 -14.59 10.13
CA GLY A 310 2.85 -15.99 10.27
C GLY A 310 2.72 -16.76 8.96
N TYR A 311 2.51 -16.13 7.82
CA TYR A 311 2.50 -16.75 6.50
C TYR A 311 3.89 -16.80 5.87
N LYS A 312 4.20 -17.90 5.18
CA LYS A 312 5.30 -17.95 4.22
C LYS A 312 4.77 -17.55 2.84
N ALA A 313 4.84 -16.24 2.56
CA ALA A 313 4.16 -15.62 1.43
C ALA A 313 4.56 -16.20 0.05
N ASP A 314 5.82 -16.63 -0.11
CA ASP A 314 6.31 -17.23 -1.35
C ASP A 314 5.70 -18.61 -1.62
N ASP A 315 5.42 -19.38 -0.57
CA ASP A 315 4.86 -20.74 -0.67
C ASP A 315 3.32 -20.74 -0.58
N LEU A 316 2.72 -19.65 -0.07
CA LEU A 316 1.27 -19.57 0.16
C LEU A 316 0.51 -19.32 -1.15
N VAL A 317 -0.01 -20.37 -1.75
CA VAL A 317 -0.87 -20.29 -2.95
C VAL A 317 -2.27 -19.86 -2.55
N ILE A 318 -2.72 -18.70 -3.03
CA ILE A 318 -4.03 -18.11 -2.72
C ILE A 318 -5.05 -18.30 -3.84
N ALA A 319 -4.59 -18.44 -5.08
CA ALA A 319 -5.44 -18.74 -6.23
C ALA A 319 -4.67 -19.60 -7.24
N MET A 320 -5.43 -20.26 -8.13
CA MET A 320 -4.90 -21.06 -9.21
C MET A 320 -5.56 -20.68 -10.52
N THR A 321 -4.79 -20.54 -11.58
CA THR A 321 -5.33 -20.46 -12.94
C THR A 321 -5.85 -21.83 -13.36
N LYS A 322 -7.00 -21.90 -14.00
CA LYS A 322 -7.47 -23.16 -14.60
C LYS A 322 -6.56 -23.50 -15.79
N PRO A 323 -6.06 -24.76 -15.90
CA PRO A 323 -5.35 -25.18 -17.10
C PRO A 323 -6.20 -24.91 -18.36
N GLY A 324 -5.63 -24.23 -19.34
CA GLY A 324 -6.27 -23.97 -20.64
C GLY A 324 -7.05 -22.65 -20.77
N GLN A 325 -7.08 -21.78 -19.77
CA GLN A 325 -7.56 -20.41 -19.96
C GLN A 325 -6.44 -19.52 -20.47
N THR A 326 -6.49 -19.21 -21.77
CA THR A 326 -5.68 -18.14 -22.37
C THR A 326 -6.15 -16.79 -21.81
N MET A 327 -5.31 -16.12 -21.05
CA MET A 327 -5.60 -14.76 -20.58
C MET A 327 -5.32 -13.78 -21.70
N VAL A 328 -6.38 -13.23 -22.30
CA VAL A 328 -6.24 -12.06 -23.17
C VAL A 328 -6.06 -10.84 -22.26
N ILE A 329 -4.81 -10.52 -21.98
CA ILE A 329 -4.49 -9.20 -21.43
C ILE A 329 -4.65 -8.24 -22.58
N ASN A 330 -5.59 -7.30 -22.51
CA ASN A 330 -5.83 -6.25 -23.51
C ASN A 330 -4.65 -5.26 -23.54
N ASN A 331 -3.47 -5.74 -23.89
CA ASN A 331 -2.28 -5.01 -24.30
C ASN A 331 -1.49 -5.86 -25.30
N ASN A 332 -2.14 -6.38 -26.34
CA ASN A 332 -1.52 -7.07 -27.50
C ASN A 332 -0.41 -8.10 -27.20
N VAL A 333 -0.48 -8.80 -26.08
CA VAL A 333 0.42 -9.94 -25.79
C VAL A 333 -0.44 -11.15 -25.45
N THR A 334 -0.51 -12.08 -26.38
CA THR A 334 -1.16 -13.39 -26.20
C THR A 334 -0.13 -14.33 -25.57
N VAL A 335 -0.35 -14.74 -24.30
CA VAL A 335 0.46 -15.80 -23.69
C VAL A 335 -0.33 -17.09 -23.77
N ASN A 336 0.08 -17.99 -24.67
CA ASN A 336 -0.44 -19.35 -24.74
C ASN A 336 0.24 -20.21 -23.67
N VAL A 337 -0.52 -20.69 -22.69
CA VAL A 337 -0.05 -21.73 -21.77
C VAL A 337 -0.43 -23.09 -22.37
N SER A 338 0.46 -23.64 -23.17
CA SER A 338 0.39 -25.01 -23.63
C SER A 338 1.06 -25.93 -22.60
N ALA A 339 0.50 -27.14 -22.42
CA ALA A 339 1.09 -28.20 -21.60
C ALA A 339 2.51 -28.56 -22.08
N PRO A 340 3.39 -29.06 -21.18
CA PRO A 340 4.80 -29.21 -21.49
C PRO A 340 5.02 -30.24 -22.59
N PRO A 341 5.85 -29.92 -23.59
CA PRO A 341 6.39 -30.93 -24.49
C PRO A 341 7.57 -31.64 -23.83
N SER A 342 7.59 -32.94 -24.00
CA SER A 342 8.72 -33.85 -23.78
C SER A 342 10.00 -33.32 -24.47
N GLU A 343 11.12 -33.63 -23.79
CA GLU A 343 12.49 -33.35 -24.19
C GLU A 343 12.80 -33.41 -25.70
N ALA A 344 13.47 -32.40 -26.22
CA ALA A 344 14.77 -32.41 -26.89
C ALA A 344 14.94 -31.19 -27.81
N ALA A 345 15.96 -30.45 -27.54
CA ALA A 345 16.94 -29.90 -28.45
C ALA A 345 17.43 -28.52 -27.99
N THR A 346 18.66 -28.55 -27.56
CA THR A 346 19.60 -27.43 -27.47
C THR A 346 19.52 -26.50 -28.67
N ASP A 347 19.23 -25.22 -28.40
CA ASP A 347 19.86 -24.20 -29.19
C ASP A 347 20.14 -22.95 -28.32
N THR A 348 21.43 -22.69 -28.22
CA THR A 348 22.03 -21.65 -27.41
C THR A 348 22.07 -20.37 -28.24
N SER A 349 21.06 -19.50 -28.07
CA SER A 349 21.22 -18.10 -28.46
C SER A 349 21.07 -17.22 -27.21
N LEU A 350 22.19 -16.82 -26.64
CA LEU A 350 22.31 -15.76 -25.64
C LEU A 350 21.78 -14.47 -26.27
N SER A 351 20.52 -14.13 -26.00
CA SER A 351 19.98 -12.81 -26.28
C SER A 351 20.71 -11.83 -25.36
N ALA A 352 21.59 -11.01 -25.92
CA ALA A 352 22.27 -9.93 -25.22
C ALA A 352 21.21 -8.99 -24.60
N LYS A 353 21.27 -8.78 -23.29
CA LYS A 353 20.41 -7.80 -22.59
C LYS A 353 20.61 -6.42 -23.23
N PRO A 354 19.54 -5.61 -23.39
CA PRO A 354 19.66 -4.31 -24.02
C PRO A 354 20.55 -3.38 -23.21
N THR A 355 21.58 -2.83 -23.85
CA THR A 355 22.42 -1.77 -23.26
C THR A 355 21.72 -0.43 -23.43
N LEU A 356 21.89 0.45 -22.44
CA LEU A 356 21.41 1.84 -22.48
C LEU A 356 22.28 2.73 -23.38
N GLU A 357 23.44 2.26 -23.82
CA GLU A 357 24.37 3.04 -24.65
C GLU A 357 23.69 3.52 -25.95
N GLY A 358 23.81 4.80 -26.24
CA GLY A 358 23.21 5.45 -27.41
C GLY A 358 21.72 5.77 -27.28
N THR A 359 21.12 5.57 -26.13
CA THR A 359 19.68 5.83 -25.89
C THR A 359 19.45 7.19 -25.27
N LEU A 360 18.27 7.78 -25.56
CA LEU A 360 17.79 9.05 -25.00
C LEU A 360 16.54 8.82 -24.17
N TRP A 361 16.52 9.38 -23.00
CA TRP A 361 15.44 9.23 -22.02
C TRP A 361 14.94 10.58 -21.54
N THR A 362 13.69 10.67 -21.13
CA THR A 362 13.09 11.88 -20.54
C THR A 362 12.56 11.57 -19.15
N GLY A 363 12.64 12.55 -18.27
CA GLY A 363 12.11 12.49 -16.92
C GLY A 363 11.60 13.84 -16.45
N SER A 364 10.95 13.86 -15.30
CA SER A 364 10.53 15.07 -14.61
C SER A 364 10.93 15.03 -13.14
N GLY A 365 11.29 16.17 -12.58
CA GLY A 365 11.70 16.33 -11.19
C GLY A 365 11.28 17.69 -10.63
N GLN A 366 11.70 17.99 -9.41
CA GLN A 366 11.37 19.25 -8.73
C GLN A 366 11.82 20.50 -9.49
N TYR A 367 12.82 20.38 -10.38
CA TYR A 367 13.34 21.49 -11.20
C TYR A 367 12.75 21.53 -12.63
N GLY A 368 11.77 20.66 -12.93
CA GLY A 368 11.10 20.58 -14.22
C GLY A 368 11.45 19.33 -15.03
N GLU A 369 11.11 19.35 -16.31
CA GLU A 369 11.41 18.27 -17.24
C GLU A 369 12.87 18.27 -17.68
N PHE A 370 13.43 17.08 -17.88
CA PHE A 370 14.83 16.91 -18.30
C PHE A 370 14.99 15.73 -19.23
N THR A 371 16.13 15.69 -19.92
CA THR A 371 16.56 14.54 -20.70
C THR A 371 17.88 13.98 -20.19
N VAL A 372 18.02 12.66 -20.34
CA VAL A 372 19.25 11.91 -20.05
C VAL A 372 19.63 11.13 -21.29
N GLU A 373 20.81 11.41 -21.84
CA GLU A 373 21.39 10.71 -22.96
C GLU A 373 22.54 9.84 -22.47
N PHE A 374 22.44 8.53 -22.67
CA PHE A 374 23.47 7.56 -22.33
C PHE A 374 24.47 7.43 -23.48
N LEU A 375 25.61 8.06 -23.33
CA LEU A 375 26.65 8.12 -24.35
C LEU A 375 27.61 6.93 -24.22
N LYS A 376 28.45 6.73 -25.24
CA LYS A 376 29.52 5.73 -25.24
C LYS A 376 30.51 5.95 -24.09
N GLU A 377 31.23 4.89 -23.75
CA GLU A 377 32.29 4.92 -22.71
C GLU A 377 31.79 5.31 -21.32
N GLY A 378 30.53 5.05 -20.99
CA GLY A 378 29.95 5.40 -19.70
C GLY A 378 29.78 6.90 -19.47
N LYS A 379 29.83 7.72 -20.52
CA LYS A 379 29.54 9.16 -20.44
C LYS A 379 28.04 9.42 -20.51
N LEU A 380 27.61 10.50 -19.89
CA LEU A 380 26.19 10.88 -19.82
C LEU A 380 26.01 12.37 -20.09
N ARG A 381 24.91 12.73 -20.75
CA ARG A 381 24.47 14.11 -20.89
C ARG A 381 23.09 14.26 -20.25
N TYR A 382 23.02 15.10 -19.23
CA TYR A 382 21.79 15.54 -18.59
C TYR A 382 21.44 16.93 -19.09
N THR A 383 20.20 17.19 -19.49
CA THR A 383 19.76 18.50 -19.93
C THR A 383 18.40 18.82 -19.31
N LEU A 384 18.35 19.89 -18.50
CA LEU A 384 17.11 20.44 -17.97
C LEU A 384 16.44 21.28 -19.07
N LEU A 385 15.18 20.94 -19.42
CA LEU A 385 14.51 21.55 -20.58
C LEU A 385 14.18 23.02 -20.39
N SER A 386 14.04 23.47 -19.15
CA SER A 386 13.72 24.89 -18.85
C SER A 386 14.85 25.87 -19.20
N ASN A 387 16.10 25.44 -19.19
CA ASN A 387 17.25 26.30 -19.51
C ASN A 387 18.12 25.78 -20.67
N ASN A 388 17.81 24.58 -21.16
CA ASN A 388 18.47 23.90 -22.27
C ASN A 388 20.02 23.85 -22.16
N ARG A 389 20.57 23.85 -20.94
CA ARG A 389 22.01 23.75 -20.69
C ARG A 389 22.38 22.33 -20.34
N PRO A 390 23.22 21.66 -21.15
CA PRO A 390 23.64 20.28 -20.85
C PRO A 390 24.68 20.28 -19.72
N VAL A 391 24.54 19.29 -18.83
CA VAL A 391 25.50 18.97 -17.78
C VAL A 391 26.06 17.58 -18.06
N GLY A 392 27.38 17.45 -18.04
CA GLY A 392 28.05 16.17 -18.21
C GLY A 392 27.91 15.29 -16.96
N GLY A 393 28.00 13.98 -17.20
CA GLY A 393 28.01 12.97 -16.15
C GLY A 393 28.58 11.66 -16.62
N THR A 394 28.47 10.65 -15.77
CA THR A 394 28.85 9.27 -16.07
C THR A 394 27.75 8.31 -15.70
N TRP A 395 27.74 7.15 -16.33
CA TRP A 395 26.80 6.09 -16.01
C TRP A 395 27.46 4.73 -16.05
N LYS A 396 26.88 3.79 -15.31
CA LYS A 396 27.24 2.38 -15.31
C LYS A 396 25.98 1.55 -15.30
N GLN A 397 25.98 0.43 -15.99
CA GLN A 397 24.93 -0.57 -15.99
C GLN A 397 25.50 -1.92 -15.61
N ALA A 398 24.86 -2.60 -14.67
CA ALA A 398 25.13 -3.98 -14.32
C ALA A 398 23.78 -4.72 -14.34
N ASP A 399 23.56 -5.57 -15.33
CA ASP A 399 22.26 -6.18 -15.61
C ASP A 399 21.14 -5.11 -15.74
N ASP A 400 20.16 -5.14 -14.85
CA ASP A 400 19.06 -4.17 -14.84
C ASP A 400 19.35 -2.97 -13.92
N PHE A 401 20.45 -2.99 -13.17
CA PHE A 401 20.82 -1.89 -12.28
C PHE A 401 21.60 -0.81 -13.05
N VAL A 402 21.21 0.46 -12.81
CA VAL A 402 21.80 1.64 -13.43
C VAL A 402 22.25 2.61 -12.36
N GLN A 403 23.49 3.05 -12.45
CA GLN A 403 24.02 4.16 -11.65
C GLN A 403 24.36 5.33 -12.56
N ILE A 404 23.92 6.51 -12.19
CA ILE A 404 24.14 7.77 -12.91
C ILE A 404 24.79 8.77 -11.95
N VAL A 405 25.83 9.46 -12.41
CA VAL A 405 26.49 10.54 -11.66
C VAL A 405 26.48 11.79 -12.53
N ILE A 406 25.92 12.89 -12.04
CA ILE A 406 25.76 14.15 -12.78
C ILE A 406 26.61 15.25 -12.14
N GLY A 407 27.16 16.14 -12.95
CA GLY A 407 27.85 17.36 -12.50
C GLY A 407 29.10 17.08 -11.65
N SER A 408 29.99 16.19 -12.11
CA SER A 408 31.25 15.83 -11.41
C SER A 408 31.02 15.31 -9.98
N GLY A 409 29.92 14.62 -9.75
CA GLY A 409 29.59 14.06 -8.43
C GLY A 409 28.59 14.89 -7.62
N TYR A 410 28.09 16.00 -8.18
CA TYR A 410 27.05 16.79 -7.50
C TYR A 410 25.81 15.98 -7.18
N SER A 411 25.39 15.09 -8.08
CA SER A 411 24.24 14.22 -7.83
C SER A 411 24.51 12.79 -8.29
N THR A 412 24.12 11.83 -7.46
CA THR A 412 24.21 10.40 -7.73
C THR A 412 22.82 9.79 -7.74
N TRP A 413 22.50 9.05 -8.80
CA TRP A 413 21.22 8.39 -9.00
C TRP A 413 21.45 6.89 -9.12
N GLN A 414 20.59 6.10 -8.51
CA GLN A 414 20.64 4.65 -8.56
C GLN A 414 19.23 4.11 -8.83
N GLY A 415 19.11 3.16 -9.75
CA GLY A 415 17.82 2.63 -10.14
C GLY A 415 17.92 1.33 -10.92
N ASN A 416 16.77 0.82 -11.32
CA ASN A 416 16.67 -0.41 -12.10
C ASN A 416 15.88 -0.17 -13.39
N ILE A 417 16.26 -0.90 -14.44
CA ILE A 417 15.53 -0.99 -15.70
C ILE A 417 14.37 -1.97 -15.47
N GLU A 418 13.14 -1.50 -15.63
CA GLU A 418 11.93 -2.29 -15.48
C GLU A 418 11.08 -2.19 -16.75
N GLY A 419 11.28 -3.13 -17.66
CA GLY A 419 10.68 -3.09 -18.99
C GLY A 419 11.18 -1.88 -19.79
N SER A 420 10.28 -0.95 -20.12
CA SER A 420 10.61 0.29 -20.86
C SER A 420 10.85 1.50 -19.95
N VAL A 421 11.09 1.34 -18.66
CA VAL A 421 11.24 2.44 -17.69
C VAL A 421 12.50 2.21 -16.87
N ILE A 422 13.21 3.28 -16.53
CA ILE A 422 14.26 3.25 -15.49
C ILE A 422 13.77 4.06 -14.30
N LYS A 423 13.80 3.50 -13.11
CA LYS A 423 13.37 4.19 -11.89
C LYS A 423 14.30 3.95 -10.71
N GLY A 424 14.40 4.92 -9.82
CA GLY A 424 15.26 4.81 -8.67
C GLY A 424 15.28 6.01 -7.75
N ASP A 425 16.34 6.08 -6.96
CA ASP A 425 16.59 7.10 -5.96
C ASP A 425 17.78 7.97 -6.36
N GLY A 426 17.67 9.28 -6.15
CA GLY A 426 18.73 10.26 -6.32
C GLY A 426 19.13 10.89 -5.00
N THR A 427 20.40 11.30 -4.90
CA THR A 427 20.94 12.08 -3.78
C THR A 427 21.91 13.11 -4.33
N ASN A 428 21.89 14.35 -3.84
CA ASN A 428 22.89 15.37 -4.17
C ASN A 428 23.94 15.54 -3.06
N SER A 429 24.94 16.36 -3.32
CA SER A 429 26.03 16.65 -2.38
C SER A 429 25.55 17.39 -1.11
N GLU A 430 24.34 17.95 -1.11
CA GLU A 430 23.70 18.63 0.03
C GLU A 430 22.89 17.66 0.89
N GLY A 431 22.82 16.36 0.49
CA GLY A 431 22.10 15.32 1.22
C GLY A 431 20.60 15.24 0.91
N GLU A 432 20.11 16.05 -0.02
CA GLU A 432 18.72 15.94 -0.49
C GLU A 432 18.51 14.65 -1.25
N LYS A 433 17.36 14.02 -1.06
CA LYS A 433 16.99 12.75 -1.68
C LYS A 433 15.68 12.89 -2.43
N TRP A 434 15.61 12.27 -3.62
CA TRP A 434 14.40 12.24 -4.45
C TRP A 434 14.25 10.91 -5.17
N LYS A 435 13.04 10.64 -5.64
CA LYS A 435 12.73 9.57 -6.57
C LYS A 435 12.76 10.11 -8.00
N TRP A 436 13.19 9.28 -8.94
CA TRP A 436 13.22 9.65 -10.35
C TRP A 436 12.74 8.49 -11.23
N VAL A 437 12.20 8.85 -12.37
CA VAL A 437 11.72 7.92 -13.40
C VAL A 437 12.17 8.46 -14.76
N LEU A 438 12.74 7.60 -15.57
CA LEU A 438 13.07 7.90 -16.97
C LEU A 438 12.21 7.05 -17.88
N LEU A 439 11.68 7.68 -18.91
CA LEU A 439 10.94 7.05 -20.01
C LEU A 439 11.76 7.17 -21.30
N PRO A 440 11.79 6.15 -22.18
CA PRO A 440 12.51 6.24 -23.43
C PRO A 440 11.92 7.33 -24.30
N LYS A 441 12.78 8.16 -24.87
CA LYS A 441 12.40 9.18 -25.86
C LYS A 441 12.81 8.68 -27.23
N SER A 442 11.86 8.47 -28.14
CA SER A 442 12.18 8.22 -29.54
C SER A 442 12.95 9.41 -30.12
N LYS A 443 14.04 9.12 -30.86
CA LYS A 443 14.82 10.14 -31.57
C LYS A 443 14.00 10.81 -32.64
#